data_ea170d3d240aa2909c12715287da9f15
#
_entry.id   ea170d3d240aa2909c12715287da9f15
#
_cell.length_a   1.000
_cell.length_b   1.000
_cell.length_c   1.000
_cell.angle_alpha   90.00
_cell.angle_beta   90.00
_cell.angle_gamma   90.00
#
_symmetry.space_group_name_H-M   'P 1'
#
loop_
_entity.id
_entity.type
_entity.pdbx_description
1 polymer ?
#
loop_
_entity_poly.entity_id
_entity_poly.type
_entity_poly.pdbx_seq_one_letter_code
_entity_poly.pdbx_strand_id
1 'polypeptide(L)'
;MTRIYGIILILVKFIQTTTPIQICDIGASPVDKTEFIEILLDKTNSNIIGFEPNKDEFIKLEQSSKKKFFNYAIGDGKVHNLNICYAPGMTSILKPNYEYLKLFHKFDEWSEILKVISIQTKKLDEIYFDNSLDLIKIDVQGYESEVIKFGDDKIKNSLVIQTETSPIPLYENGKPFSYVCNQLENLGFNLHMFSKIHNRSFKPMIFNNSIYSGLYHLFQLDCVFVKNFKEIDELDEENLKKLILIMFYSFKSYDFVDLLVSKLEVKTKKNYLNQYRDLVKTLKMQKLY
;
A
#
# COMPACT_ATOMS: atom_id res chain seq x y z
N MET A 1 0.96 -27.68 2.47
CA MET A 1 0.62 -26.45 3.24
C MET A 1 1.29 -26.38 4.61
N THR A 2 1.30 -27.42 5.44
CA THR A 2 1.81 -27.38 6.83
C THR A 2 3.32 -27.05 6.97
N ARG A 3 4.18 -27.45 6.03
CA ARG A 3 5.63 -27.16 6.08
C ARG A 3 5.98 -25.70 5.74
N ILE A 4 5.21 -25.04 4.85
CA ILE A 4 5.42 -23.62 4.50
C ILE A 4 5.05 -22.73 5.69
N TYR A 5 4.00 -23.07 6.43
CA TYR A 5 3.61 -22.38 7.67
C TYR A 5 4.71 -22.42 8.75
N GLY A 6 5.42 -23.55 8.88
CA GLY A 6 6.53 -23.68 9.85
C GLY A 6 7.74 -22.79 9.54
N ILE A 7 8.03 -22.55 8.27
CA ILE A 7 9.22 -21.80 7.82
C ILE A 7 8.99 -20.28 7.90
N ILE A 8 7.78 -19.82 7.61
CA ILE A 8 7.41 -18.41 7.69
C ILE A 8 7.45 -17.86 9.12
N LEU A 9 7.23 -18.70 10.14
CA LEU A 9 7.37 -18.37 11.55
C LEU A 9 8.84 -18.20 12.02
N ILE A 10 9.83 -18.55 11.19
CA ILE A 10 11.24 -18.58 11.62
C ILE A 10 11.84 -17.17 11.68
N LEU A 11 11.51 -16.26 10.76
CA LEU A 11 12.10 -14.90 10.79
C LEU A 11 11.73 -14.16 12.08
N VAL A 12 10.47 -14.21 12.50
CA VAL A 12 9.98 -13.57 13.73
C VAL A 12 10.62 -14.18 14.99
N LYS A 13 11.16 -15.41 14.93
CA LYS A 13 11.83 -16.01 16.08
C LYS A 13 13.16 -15.32 16.44
N PHE A 14 13.84 -14.75 15.46
CA PHE A 14 15.11 -14.08 15.71
C PHE A 14 15.10 -12.57 15.42
N ILE A 15 14.11 -12.06 14.65
CA ILE A 15 13.88 -10.63 14.47
C ILE A 15 12.55 -10.26 15.14
N GLN A 16 12.64 -9.74 16.37
CA GLN A 16 11.49 -9.33 17.16
C GLN A 16 11.50 -7.83 17.36
N THR A 17 10.34 -7.20 17.22
CA THR A 17 10.10 -5.79 17.53
C THR A 17 9.62 -5.64 18.96
N THR A 18 9.98 -4.54 19.60
CA THR A 18 9.53 -4.19 20.97
C THR A 18 8.17 -3.50 20.95
N THR A 19 7.88 -2.81 19.85
CA THR A 19 6.60 -2.14 19.62
C THR A 19 5.88 -2.75 18.42
N PRO A 20 4.54 -2.69 18.37
CA PRO A 20 3.80 -3.16 17.21
C PRO A 20 4.16 -2.38 15.93
N ILE A 21 4.14 -3.05 14.79
CA ILE A 21 4.15 -2.38 13.48
C ILE A 21 2.80 -1.69 13.29
N GLN A 22 2.83 -0.38 13.07
CA GLN A 22 1.62 0.43 12.85
C GLN A 22 1.34 0.58 11.37
N ILE A 23 0.21 0.07 10.94
CA ILE A 23 -0.24 0.12 9.54
C ILE A 23 -1.36 1.17 9.45
N CYS A 24 -1.28 2.01 8.41
CA CYS A 24 -2.35 2.94 8.05
C CYS A 24 -2.89 2.57 6.66
N ASP A 25 -4.19 2.31 6.54
CA ASP A 25 -4.86 1.99 5.27
C ASP A 25 -5.81 3.12 4.91
N ILE A 26 -5.46 3.93 3.93
CA ILE A 26 -6.24 5.07 3.46
C ILE A 26 -6.96 4.66 2.18
N GLY A 27 -8.30 4.58 2.25
CA GLY A 27 -9.14 3.90 1.27
C GLY A 27 -9.25 2.40 1.60
N ALA A 28 -9.63 2.09 2.85
CA ALA A 28 -9.70 0.75 3.39
C ALA A 28 -10.96 -0.01 2.94
N SER A 29 -11.23 0.00 1.62
CA SER A 29 -12.40 -0.70 1.08
C SER A 29 -12.22 -2.22 1.15
N PRO A 30 -13.25 -2.99 1.58
CA PRO A 30 -13.20 -4.46 1.58
C PRO A 30 -13.23 -5.08 0.18
N VAL A 31 -13.49 -4.29 -0.86
CA VAL A 31 -13.45 -4.73 -2.26
C VAL A 31 -12.04 -5.15 -2.66
N ASP A 32 -11.05 -4.40 -2.20
CA ASP A 32 -9.63 -4.68 -2.44
C ASP A 32 -9.00 -5.35 -1.21
N LYS A 33 -9.17 -6.67 -1.10
CA LYS A 33 -8.49 -7.43 -0.05
C LYS A 33 -6.98 -7.21 -0.15
N THR A 34 -6.45 -6.48 0.81
CA THR A 34 -5.02 -6.16 0.90
C THR A 34 -4.28 -7.34 1.52
N GLU A 35 -4.06 -8.40 0.71
CA GLU A 35 -3.45 -9.66 1.16
C GLU A 35 -2.13 -9.43 1.91
N PHE A 36 -1.32 -8.48 1.47
CA PHE A 36 -0.04 -8.18 2.08
C PHE A 36 -0.17 -7.60 3.51
N ILE A 37 -1.25 -6.86 3.80
CA ILE A 37 -1.55 -6.35 5.15
C ILE A 37 -2.02 -7.51 6.04
N GLU A 38 -2.92 -8.35 5.56
CA GLU A 38 -3.42 -9.50 6.32
C GLU A 38 -2.28 -10.47 6.68
N ILE A 39 -1.35 -10.70 5.75
CA ILE A 39 -0.17 -11.52 6.02
C ILE A 39 0.68 -10.89 7.15
N LEU A 40 0.89 -9.58 7.12
CA LEU A 40 1.68 -8.88 8.14
C LEU A 40 1.02 -8.95 9.51
N LEU A 41 -0.31 -8.74 9.57
CA LEU A 41 -1.12 -8.84 10.80
C LEU A 41 -1.11 -10.26 11.40
N ASP A 42 -1.11 -11.30 10.56
CA ASP A 42 -1.07 -12.70 10.98
C ASP A 42 0.34 -13.13 11.47
N LYS A 43 1.39 -12.62 10.82
CA LYS A 43 2.77 -13.11 11.03
C LYS A 43 3.59 -12.28 12.01
N THR A 44 3.15 -11.07 12.34
CA THR A 44 3.93 -10.15 13.19
C THR A 44 3.07 -9.52 14.29
N ASN A 45 3.73 -8.83 15.21
CA ASN A 45 3.04 -7.96 16.14
C ASN A 45 2.69 -6.65 15.42
N SER A 46 1.49 -6.56 14.86
CA SER A 46 1.03 -5.42 14.06
C SER A 46 -0.37 -4.99 14.42
N ASN A 47 -0.66 -3.70 14.21
CA ASN A 47 -1.99 -3.11 14.32
C ASN A 47 -2.28 -2.30 13.05
N ILE A 48 -3.56 -2.21 12.67
CA ILE A 48 -4.01 -1.39 11.55
C ILE A 48 -5.01 -0.35 12.00
N ILE A 49 -4.86 0.84 11.43
CA ILE A 49 -5.85 1.92 11.46
C ILE A 49 -6.21 2.24 10.02
N GLY A 50 -7.50 2.15 9.68
CA GLY A 50 -7.96 2.40 8.31
C GLY A 50 -9.05 3.44 8.22
N PHE A 51 -9.20 4.02 7.03
CA PHE A 51 -10.14 5.10 6.72
C PHE A 51 -10.92 4.76 5.46
N GLU A 52 -12.26 4.68 5.58
CA GLU A 52 -13.18 4.41 4.47
C GLU A 52 -14.37 5.39 4.54
N PRO A 53 -14.48 6.35 3.61
CA PRO A 53 -15.56 7.34 3.63
C PRO A 53 -16.91 6.79 3.19
N ASN A 54 -16.95 5.77 2.31
CA ASN A 54 -18.19 5.17 1.87
C ASN A 54 -18.79 4.32 3.01
N LYS A 55 -19.91 4.79 3.55
CA LYS A 55 -20.57 4.12 4.68
C LYS A 55 -20.96 2.67 4.38
N ASP A 56 -21.37 2.39 3.15
CA ASP A 56 -21.81 1.06 2.75
C ASP A 56 -20.65 0.06 2.65
N GLU A 57 -19.45 0.55 2.38
CA GLU A 57 -18.21 -0.23 2.43
C GLU A 57 -17.63 -0.29 3.86
N PHE A 58 -17.66 0.82 4.59
CA PHE A 58 -17.17 0.89 5.96
C PHE A 58 -17.86 -0.13 6.90
N ILE A 59 -19.17 -0.31 6.81
CA ILE A 59 -19.92 -1.24 7.68
C ILE A 59 -19.55 -2.71 7.46
N LYS A 60 -18.87 -3.04 6.35
CA LYS A 60 -18.39 -4.40 6.04
C LYS A 60 -17.01 -4.68 6.66
N LEU A 61 -16.32 -3.66 7.19
CA LEU A 61 -14.99 -3.80 7.77
C LEU A 61 -15.05 -4.37 9.18
N GLU A 62 -14.28 -5.42 9.42
CA GLU A 62 -14.23 -6.08 10.72
C GLU A 62 -13.38 -5.29 11.72
N GLN A 63 -13.97 -4.88 12.82
CA GLN A 63 -13.29 -4.21 13.94
C GLN A 63 -12.73 -5.24 14.93
N SER A 64 -11.56 -4.97 15.48
CA SER A 64 -10.97 -5.79 16.56
C SER A 64 -9.99 -4.97 17.41
N SER A 65 -9.35 -5.60 18.39
CA SER A 65 -8.28 -4.95 19.15
C SER A 65 -7.08 -4.54 18.30
N LYS A 66 -6.84 -5.23 17.20
CA LYS A 66 -5.75 -4.96 16.26
C LYS A 66 -6.19 -4.19 15.00
N LYS A 67 -7.49 -4.11 14.72
CA LYS A 67 -8.07 -3.51 13.51
C LYS A 67 -9.05 -2.42 13.92
N LYS A 68 -8.70 -1.16 13.66
CA LYS A 68 -9.55 0.01 13.93
C LYS A 68 -9.83 0.73 12.60
N PHE A 69 -11.10 0.88 12.25
CA PHE A 69 -11.50 1.60 11.05
C PHE A 69 -12.41 2.78 11.38
N PHE A 70 -12.30 3.85 10.59
CA PHE A 70 -13.03 5.10 10.77
C PHE A 70 -13.74 5.50 9.49
N ASN A 71 -15.00 5.92 9.62
CA ASN A 71 -15.82 6.34 8.48
C ASN A 71 -15.60 7.82 8.18
N TYR A 72 -14.45 8.17 7.60
CA TYR A 72 -14.16 9.48 7.01
C TYR A 72 -13.02 9.39 6.00
N ALA A 73 -12.92 10.39 5.13
CA ALA A 73 -11.87 10.49 4.14
C ALA A 73 -10.65 11.23 4.68
N ILE A 74 -9.46 10.85 4.19
CA ILE A 74 -8.22 11.59 4.38
C ILE A 74 -8.02 12.51 3.17
N GLY A 75 -7.61 13.76 3.42
CA GLY A 75 -7.39 14.76 2.37
C GLY A 75 -6.95 16.10 2.93
N ASP A 76 -7.45 17.19 2.35
CA ASP A 76 -7.02 18.57 2.64
C ASP A 76 -7.72 19.25 3.85
N GLY A 77 -8.60 18.53 4.53
CA GLY A 77 -9.37 19.07 5.67
C GLY A 77 -10.60 19.87 5.27
N LYS A 78 -11.02 19.83 3.99
CA LYS A 78 -12.19 20.54 3.49
C LYS A 78 -13.36 19.61 3.19
N VAL A 79 -14.51 20.21 2.91
CA VAL A 79 -15.69 19.51 2.42
C VAL A 79 -15.53 19.23 0.93
N HIS A 80 -15.78 17.99 0.53
CA HIS A 80 -15.75 17.52 -0.85
C HIS A 80 -16.98 16.69 -1.19
N ASN A 81 -17.20 16.52 -2.48
CA ASN A 81 -18.16 15.56 -3.00
C ASN A 81 -17.48 14.19 -3.17
N LEU A 82 -18.02 13.15 -2.56
CA LEU A 82 -17.65 11.78 -2.86
C LEU A 82 -18.59 11.25 -3.95
N ASN A 83 -18.02 10.91 -5.09
CA ASN A 83 -18.73 10.36 -6.25
C ASN A 83 -18.80 8.83 -6.08
N ILE A 84 -19.96 8.32 -5.67
CA ILE A 84 -20.21 6.89 -5.54
C ILE A 84 -20.50 6.32 -6.92
N CYS A 85 -19.58 5.50 -7.42
CA CYS A 85 -19.68 4.89 -8.74
C CYS A 85 -20.39 3.54 -8.71
N TYR A 86 -20.83 3.09 -9.90
CA TYR A 86 -21.45 1.76 -10.08
C TYR A 86 -20.51 0.65 -9.57
N ALA A 87 -19.23 0.67 -9.94
CA ALA A 87 -18.24 -0.18 -9.31
C ALA A 87 -17.66 0.53 -8.07
N PRO A 88 -17.78 -0.04 -6.85
CA PRO A 88 -17.30 0.60 -5.63
C PRO A 88 -15.82 0.98 -5.68
N GLY A 89 -14.97 0.18 -6.33
CA GLY A 89 -13.54 0.46 -6.54
C GLY A 89 -13.25 1.65 -7.46
N MET A 90 -14.26 2.29 -8.06
CA MET A 90 -14.13 3.54 -8.84
C MET A 90 -14.59 4.77 -8.04
N THR A 91 -15.08 4.58 -6.80
CA THR A 91 -15.57 5.66 -5.94
C THR A 91 -14.45 6.59 -5.53
N SER A 92 -14.59 7.89 -5.75
CA SER A 92 -13.54 8.88 -5.50
C SER A 92 -14.10 10.27 -5.16
N ILE A 93 -13.30 11.09 -4.49
CA ILE A 93 -13.51 12.54 -4.37
C ILE A 93 -13.41 13.19 -5.76
N LEU A 94 -12.56 12.69 -6.63
CA LEU A 94 -12.44 13.19 -8.00
C LEU A 94 -13.51 12.52 -8.89
N LYS A 95 -13.92 13.23 -9.93
CA LYS A 95 -14.80 12.64 -10.95
C LYS A 95 -14.01 11.70 -11.85
N PRO A 96 -14.56 10.54 -12.22
CA PRO A 96 -13.95 9.69 -13.24
C PRO A 96 -13.75 10.45 -14.55
N ASN A 97 -12.59 10.28 -15.18
CA ASN A 97 -12.27 10.91 -16.45
C ASN A 97 -12.79 10.06 -17.61
N TYR A 98 -14.03 10.31 -18.00
CA TYR A 98 -14.73 9.54 -19.01
C TYR A 98 -13.97 9.51 -20.36
N GLU A 99 -13.26 10.58 -20.74
CA GLU A 99 -12.54 10.65 -22.00
C GLU A 99 -11.42 9.59 -22.10
N TYR A 100 -10.79 9.24 -21.00
CA TYR A 100 -9.85 8.12 -20.94
C TYR A 100 -10.52 6.78 -20.70
N LEU A 101 -11.47 6.72 -19.76
CA LEU A 101 -12.07 5.47 -19.32
C LEU A 101 -12.90 4.79 -20.43
N LYS A 102 -13.55 5.56 -21.31
CA LYS A 102 -14.29 5.00 -22.47
C LYS A 102 -13.42 4.22 -23.46
N LEU A 103 -12.10 4.39 -23.42
CA LEU A 103 -11.15 3.65 -24.27
C LEU A 103 -10.98 2.19 -23.83
N PHE A 104 -11.42 1.84 -22.63
CA PHE A 104 -11.26 0.52 -22.04
C PHE A 104 -12.60 -0.17 -21.81
N HIS A 105 -12.60 -1.53 -21.91
CA HIS A 105 -13.82 -2.30 -21.73
C HIS A 105 -14.41 -2.14 -20.33
N LYS A 106 -15.70 -1.83 -20.27
CA LYS A 106 -16.49 -1.73 -19.02
C LYS A 106 -16.18 -0.53 -18.11
N PHE A 107 -15.08 0.21 -18.31
CA PHE A 107 -14.76 1.33 -17.44
C PHE A 107 -15.75 2.50 -17.58
N ASP A 108 -16.34 2.69 -18.75
CA ASP A 108 -17.45 3.62 -18.98
C ASP A 108 -18.68 3.30 -18.13
N GLU A 109 -19.03 2.01 -17.97
CA GLU A 109 -20.11 1.53 -17.12
C GLU A 109 -19.72 1.57 -15.63
N TRP A 110 -18.54 1.05 -15.28
CA TRP A 110 -18.07 0.98 -13.89
C TRP A 110 -17.88 2.35 -13.24
N SER A 111 -17.52 3.35 -14.03
CA SER A 111 -17.31 4.72 -13.58
C SER A 111 -18.57 5.58 -13.55
N GLU A 112 -19.75 5.03 -13.91
CA GLU A 112 -21.03 5.75 -13.82
C GLU A 112 -21.27 6.19 -12.37
N ILE A 113 -21.48 7.51 -12.17
CA ILE A 113 -21.74 8.07 -10.85
C ILE A 113 -23.21 7.84 -10.52
N LEU A 114 -23.48 6.96 -9.56
CA LEU A 114 -24.85 6.65 -9.09
C LEU A 114 -25.34 7.65 -8.05
N LYS A 115 -24.43 8.20 -7.24
CA LYS A 115 -24.78 9.10 -6.15
C LYS A 115 -23.60 9.99 -5.81
N VAL A 116 -23.88 11.22 -5.41
CA VAL A 116 -22.90 12.16 -4.87
C VAL A 116 -23.26 12.47 -3.42
N ILE A 117 -22.33 12.32 -2.51
CA ILE A 117 -22.51 12.68 -1.10
C ILE A 117 -21.45 13.68 -0.66
N SER A 118 -21.88 14.65 0.17
CA SER A 118 -20.93 15.61 0.76
C SER A 118 -20.23 14.96 1.93
N ILE A 119 -18.89 15.01 1.95
CA ILE A 119 -18.06 14.47 3.03
C ILE A 119 -17.06 15.52 3.50
N GLN A 120 -16.77 15.52 4.80
CA GLN A 120 -15.68 16.29 5.39
C GLN A 120 -14.42 15.40 5.38
N THR A 121 -13.33 15.89 4.75
CA THR A 121 -12.02 15.23 4.85
C THR A 121 -11.29 15.63 6.13
N LYS A 122 -10.30 14.85 6.53
CA LYS A 122 -9.34 15.18 7.59
C LYS A 122 -7.92 15.11 7.04
N LYS A 123 -7.05 15.99 7.48
CA LYS A 123 -5.63 15.87 7.14
C LYS A 123 -5.01 14.73 7.94
N LEU A 124 -4.15 13.93 7.32
CA LEU A 124 -3.48 12.84 8.00
C LEU A 124 -2.62 13.34 9.17
N ASP A 125 -1.96 14.50 9.01
CA ASP A 125 -1.11 15.10 10.04
C ASP A 125 -1.86 15.58 11.27
N GLU A 126 -3.16 15.88 11.14
CA GLU A 126 -4.01 16.30 12.26
C GLU A 126 -4.60 15.11 13.05
N ILE A 127 -4.41 13.87 12.57
CA ILE A 127 -4.91 12.67 13.26
C ILE A 127 -3.88 12.23 14.30
N TYR A 128 -4.36 12.02 15.53
CA TYR A 128 -3.54 11.46 16.57
C TYR A 128 -3.38 9.94 16.41
N PHE A 129 -2.14 9.48 16.50
CA PHE A 129 -1.77 8.07 16.58
C PHE A 129 -0.91 7.85 17.82
N ASP A 130 -1.10 6.73 18.51
CA ASP A 130 -0.32 6.38 19.71
C ASP A 130 1.17 6.15 19.40
N ASN A 131 1.47 5.74 18.16
CA ASN A 131 2.83 5.47 17.66
C ASN A 131 2.99 6.01 16.24
N SER A 132 4.24 6.16 15.80
CA SER A 132 4.55 6.47 14.41
C SER A 132 4.00 5.41 13.46
N LEU A 133 3.58 5.83 12.27
CA LEU A 133 3.13 4.92 11.23
C LEU A 133 4.35 4.28 10.55
N ASP A 134 4.35 2.96 10.40
CA ASP A 134 5.47 2.24 9.79
C ASP A 134 5.19 1.87 8.32
N LEU A 135 3.95 1.47 8.01
CA LEU A 135 3.48 1.17 6.66
C LEU A 135 2.20 1.95 6.38
N ILE A 136 2.20 2.74 5.31
CA ILE A 136 1.01 3.49 4.87
C ILE A 136 0.60 2.97 3.49
N LYS A 137 -0.64 2.47 3.37
CA LYS A 137 -1.30 2.22 2.09
C LYS A 137 -2.15 3.42 1.73
N ILE A 138 -2.03 3.91 0.49
CA ILE A 138 -2.84 5.00 -0.05
C ILE A 138 -3.49 4.53 -1.34
N ASP A 139 -4.82 4.39 -1.32
CA ASP A 139 -5.61 3.94 -2.44
C ASP A 139 -6.96 4.66 -2.40
N VAL A 140 -6.98 5.86 -2.95
CA VAL A 140 -8.10 6.80 -2.89
C VAL A 140 -8.57 7.25 -4.27
N GLN A 141 -8.22 6.42 -5.25
CA GLN A 141 -8.74 6.50 -6.61
C GLN A 141 -8.52 7.89 -7.26
N GLY A 142 -7.21 8.26 -7.37
CA GLY A 142 -6.76 9.47 -8.05
C GLY A 142 -6.49 10.68 -7.12
N TYR A 143 -6.84 10.59 -5.82
CA TYR A 143 -6.65 11.68 -4.84
C TYR A 143 -5.37 11.49 -3.98
N GLU A 144 -4.49 10.55 -4.32
CA GLU A 144 -3.28 10.16 -3.59
C GLU A 144 -2.35 11.36 -3.35
N SER A 145 -2.17 12.19 -4.36
CA SER A 145 -1.33 13.39 -4.28
C SER A 145 -1.76 14.37 -3.18
N GLU A 146 -3.06 14.55 -2.98
CA GLU A 146 -3.58 15.44 -1.94
C GLU A 146 -3.45 14.79 -0.55
N VAL A 147 -3.64 13.46 -0.44
CA VAL A 147 -3.36 12.73 0.80
C VAL A 147 -1.91 12.89 1.21
N ILE A 148 -0.97 12.73 0.27
CA ILE A 148 0.47 12.89 0.51
C ILE A 148 0.80 14.30 0.96
N LYS A 149 0.25 15.31 0.28
CA LYS A 149 0.50 16.73 0.56
C LYS A 149 0.04 17.19 1.94
N PHE A 150 -1.07 16.64 2.45
CA PHE A 150 -1.65 16.99 3.75
C PHE A 150 -1.39 15.93 4.84
N GLY A 151 -0.44 15.06 4.58
CA GLY A 151 0.06 14.04 5.48
C GLY A 151 1.58 13.93 5.44
N ASP A 152 2.28 14.99 4.99
CA ASP A 152 3.70 14.94 4.71
C ASP A 152 4.55 14.64 5.95
N ASP A 153 4.19 15.16 7.13
CA ASP A 153 4.88 14.87 8.39
C ASP A 153 4.75 13.39 8.80
N LYS A 154 3.54 12.83 8.72
CA LYS A 154 3.30 11.40 9.03
C LYS A 154 3.97 10.49 8.02
N ILE A 155 3.85 10.82 6.74
CA ILE A 155 4.44 10.07 5.63
C ILE A 155 5.96 10.11 5.75
N LYS A 156 6.56 11.29 5.91
CA LYS A 156 8.01 11.46 6.04
C LYS A 156 8.61 10.61 7.16
N ASN A 157 7.87 10.36 8.23
CA ASN A 157 8.34 9.58 9.37
C ASN A 157 8.00 8.09 9.28
N SER A 158 7.33 7.63 8.21
CA SER A 158 7.05 6.21 7.99
C SER A 158 8.23 5.48 7.32
N LEU A 159 8.16 4.15 7.24
CA LEU A 159 9.23 3.32 6.65
C LEU A 159 8.90 2.89 5.22
N VAL A 160 7.62 2.59 4.96
CA VAL A 160 7.14 2.07 3.68
C VAL A 160 5.84 2.74 3.29
N ILE A 161 5.73 3.15 2.03
CA ILE A 161 4.49 3.62 1.42
C ILE A 161 4.12 2.67 0.29
N GLN A 162 2.89 2.16 0.30
CA GLN A 162 2.29 1.50 -0.86
C GLN A 162 1.19 2.41 -1.39
N THR A 163 1.22 2.73 -2.68
CA THR A 163 0.18 3.57 -3.28
C THR A 163 -0.21 3.09 -4.66
N GLU A 164 -1.54 3.07 -4.94
CA GLU A 164 -2.03 2.88 -6.29
C GLU A 164 -1.89 4.18 -7.07
N THR A 165 -1.41 4.09 -8.30
CA THR A 165 -1.29 5.23 -9.22
C THR A 165 -1.58 4.81 -10.64
N SER A 166 -1.77 5.78 -11.54
CA SER A 166 -1.91 5.51 -12.96
C SER A 166 -0.98 6.41 -13.79
N PRO A 167 -0.37 5.89 -14.87
CA PRO A 167 0.37 6.70 -15.82
C PRO A 167 -0.48 7.72 -16.57
N ILE A 168 -1.80 7.46 -16.68
CA ILE A 168 -2.79 8.33 -17.34
C ILE A 168 -3.82 8.82 -16.33
N PRO A 169 -4.44 10.01 -16.53
CA PRO A 169 -5.38 10.57 -15.57
C PRO A 169 -6.75 9.87 -15.68
N LEU A 170 -6.95 8.79 -14.91
CA LEU A 170 -8.24 8.08 -14.84
C LEU A 170 -9.33 8.88 -14.13
N TYR A 171 -8.96 9.93 -13.42
CA TYR A 171 -9.83 10.87 -12.73
C TYR A 171 -9.51 12.30 -13.15
N GLU A 172 -10.54 13.16 -13.23
CA GLU A 172 -10.36 14.59 -13.53
C GLU A 172 -9.51 15.25 -12.46
N ASN A 173 -8.47 15.99 -12.87
CA ASN A 173 -7.48 16.61 -11.98
C ASN A 173 -6.63 15.64 -11.15
N GLY A 174 -6.80 14.32 -11.30
CA GLY A 174 -5.92 13.31 -10.72
C GLY A 174 -4.47 13.48 -11.20
N LYS A 175 -3.52 13.22 -10.30
CA LYS A 175 -2.10 13.35 -10.64
C LYS A 175 -1.56 12.02 -11.17
N PRO A 176 -0.75 12.04 -12.25
CA PRO A 176 -0.18 10.82 -12.79
C PRO A 176 0.92 10.24 -11.89
N PHE A 177 1.27 8.98 -12.11
CA PHE A 177 2.36 8.27 -11.43
C PHE A 177 3.63 9.10 -11.24
N SER A 178 4.09 9.79 -12.30
CA SER A 178 5.33 10.59 -12.25
C SER A 178 5.26 11.72 -11.23
N TYR A 179 4.09 12.32 -11.04
CA TYR A 179 3.90 13.38 -10.04
C TYR A 179 3.93 12.83 -8.61
N VAL A 180 3.21 11.73 -8.37
CA VAL A 180 3.18 11.06 -7.05
C VAL A 180 4.56 10.53 -6.69
N CYS A 181 5.29 9.96 -7.67
CA CYS A 181 6.66 9.51 -7.52
C CYS A 181 7.58 10.66 -7.03
N ASN A 182 7.53 11.80 -7.72
CA ASN A 182 8.33 12.98 -7.37
C ASN A 182 7.97 13.53 -5.97
N GLN A 183 6.68 13.53 -5.58
CA GLN A 183 6.29 13.93 -4.23
C GLN A 183 6.94 13.04 -3.16
N LEU A 184 6.89 11.72 -3.31
CA LEU A 184 7.45 10.77 -2.36
C LEU A 184 8.98 10.82 -2.33
N GLU A 185 9.63 11.01 -3.49
CA GLU A 185 11.08 11.23 -3.58
C GLU A 185 11.50 12.48 -2.79
N ASN A 186 10.76 13.57 -2.88
CA ASN A 186 11.01 14.79 -2.12
C ASN A 186 10.79 14.62 -0.60
N LEU A 187 9.99 13.62 -0.19
CA LEU A 187 9.80 13.25 1.22
C LEU A 187 10.84 12.22 1.73
N GLY A 188 11.85 11.89 0.92
CA GLY A 188 12.94 10.99 1.30
C GLY A 188 12.63 9.51 1.09
N PHE A 189 11.83 9.17 0.07
CA PHE A 189 11.57 7.79 -0.32
C PHE A 189 12.18 7.47 -1.68
N ASN A 190 12.53 6.20 -1.89
CA ASN A 190 12.85 5.68 -3.21
C ASN A 190 11.76 4.70 -3.66
N LEU A 191 11.38 4.78 -4.93
CA LEU A 191 10.58 3.71 -5.54
C LEU A 191 11.39 2.42 -5.50
N HIS A 192 10.86 1.40 -4.85
CA HIS A 192 11.51 0.12 -4.68
C HIS A 192 11.04 -0.92 -5.67
N MET A 193 9.73 -1.07 -5.82
CA MET A 193 9.14 -2.04 -6.73
C MET A 193 7.70 -1.71 -7.09
N PHE A 194 7.19 -2.36 -8.11
CA PHE A 194 5.75 -2.47 -8.36
C PHE A 194 5.27 -3.80 -7.77
N SER A 195 4.42 -3.76 -6.73
CA SER A 195 3.83 -4.98 -6.15
C SER A 195 2.79 -5.59 -7.07
N LYS A 196 2.14 -4.75 -7.90
CA LYS A 196 1.21 -5.17 -8.92
C LYS A 196 1.23 -4.21 -10.11
N ILE A 197 1.06 -4.74 -11.29
CA ILE A 197 0.92 -3.99 -12.54
C ILE A 197 -0.37 -4.44 -13.20
N HIS A 198 -1.27 -3.50 -13.42
CA HIS A 198 -2.51 -3.73 -14.12
C HIS A 198 -2.38 -3.24 -15.55
N ASN A 199 -2.39 -4.17 -16.49
CA ASN A 199 -2.45 -3.85 -17.91
C ASN A 199 -3.89 -3.92 -18.39
N ARG A 200 -4.27 -3.08 -19.37
CA ARG A 200 -5.57 -3.12 -20.05
C ARG A 200 -5.38 -2.98 -21.55
N SER A 201 -6.16 -3.74 -22.30
CA SER A 201 -6.25 -3.58 -23.75
C SER A 201 -7.21 -2.45 -24.11
N PHE A 202 -6.84 -1.64 -25.10
CA PHE A 202 -7.76 -0.65 -25.66
C PHE A 202 -8.90 -1.33 -26.41
N LYS A 203 -10.11 -0.78 -26.37
CA LYS A 203 -11.21 -1.16 -27.26
C LYS A 203 -10.77 -1.01 -28.74
N PRO A 204 -11.18 -1.90 -29.65
CA PRO A 204 -12.09 -3.04 -29.42
C PRO A 204 -11.42 -4.35 -29.03
N MET A 205 -10.10 -4.38 -28.81
CA MET A 205 -9.36 -5.61 -28.55
C MET A 205 -9.73 -6.23 -27.19
N ILE A 206 -10.02 -7.54 -27.21
CA ILE A 206 -10.12 -8.37 -26.00
C ILE A 206 -8.98 -9.40 -26.06
N PHE A 207 -8.03 -9.32 -25.09
CA PHE A 207 -6.89 -10.21 -25.02
C PHE A 207 -7.20 -11.40 -24.08
N ASN A 208 -6.80 -12.63 -24.50
CA ASN A 208 -7.05 -13.86 -23.74
C ASN A 208 -8.52 -14.09 -23.35
N ASN A 209 -9.47 -13.70 -24.20
CA ASN A 209 -10.91 -13.77 -23.92
C ASN A 209 -11.32 -13.10 -22.61
N SER A 210 -10.57 -12.09 -22.14
CA SER A 210 -10.81 -11.40 -20.90
C SER A 210 -10.70 -9.89 -21.07
N ILE A 211 -11.73 -9.16 -20.68
CA ILE A 211 -11.71 -7.69 -20.62
C ILE A 211 -10.77 -7.14 -19.53
N TYR A 212 -10.36 -8.00 -18.60
CA TYR A 212 -9.43 -7.65 -17.52
C TYR A 212 -7.97 -7.82 -17.92
N SER A 213 -7.68 -8.46 -19.06
CA SER A 213 -6.34 -8.70 -19.55
C SER A 213 -5.89 -7.56 -20.46
N GLY A 214 -4.61 -7.23 -20.37
CA GLY A 214 -3.95 -6.28 -21.25
C GLY A 214 -2.59 -6.80 -21.72
N LEU A 215 -2.05 -6.19 -22.79
CA LEU A 215 -0.73 -6.54 -23.32
C LEU A 215 0.35 -5.63 -22.71
N TYR A 216 0.46 -4.42 -23.21
CA TYR A 216 1.59 -3.52 -22.90
C TYR A 216 1.17 -2.25 -22.17
N HIS A 217 -0.09 -1.81 -22.36
CA HIS A 217 -0.52 -0.55 -21.76
C HIS A 217 -0.63 -0.67 -20.25
N LEU A 218 0.16 0.13 -19.54
CA LEU A 218 0.11 0.27 -18.09
C LEU A 218 -1.11 1.11 -17.73
N PHE A 219 -2.06 0.50 -17.03
CA PHE A 219 -3.31 1.14 -16.65
C PHE A 219 -3.26 1.66 -15.21
N GLN A 220 -2.91 0.78 -14.26
CA GLN A 220 -2.69 1.12 -12.86
C GLN A 220 -1.47 0.39 -12.32
N LEU A 221 -0.82 0.97 -11.33
CA LEU A 221 0.42 0.51 -10.72
C LEU A 221 0.30 0.56 -9.20
N ASP A 222 0.50 -0.57 -8.54
CA ASP A 222 0.69 -0.62 -7.09
C ASP A 222 2.17 -0.43 -6.79
N CYS A 223 2.54 0.78 -6.40
CA CYS A 223 3.92 1.20 -6.19
C CYS A 223 4.32 1.04 -4.73
N VAL A 224 5.47 0.48 -4.48
CA VAL A 224 6.06 0.37 -3.14
C VAL A 224 7.27 1.27 -3.04
N PHE A 225 7.22 2.23 -2.14
CA PHE A 225 8.31 3.14 -1.83
C PHE A 225 8.85 2.81 -0.44
N VAL A 226 10.15 2.91 -0.28
CA VAL A 226 10.86 2.69 0.98
C VAL A 226 11.72 3.90 1.31
N LYS A 227 12.09 4.06 2.58
CA LYS A 227 13.07 5.07 2.98
C LYS A 227 14.26 5.08 2.04
N ASN A 228 14.79 6.27 1.79
CA ASN A 228 15.95 6.47 0.92
C ASN A 228 17.07 5.46 1.27
N PHE A 229 17.51 4.71 0.27
CA PHE A 229 18.55 3.67 0.45
C PHE A 229 19.81 4.17 1.09
N LYS A 230 20.16 5.46 0.92
CA LYS A 230 21.33 6.10 1.54
C LYS A 230 21.16 6.38 3.03
N GLU A 231 19.90 6.46 3.51
CA GLU A 231 19.55 6.79 4.89
C GLU A 231 19.25 5.53 5.74
N ILE A 232 19.32 4.33 5.15
CA ILE A 232 19.06 3.07 5.87
C ILE A 232 20.00 2.89 7.07
N ASP A 233 21.25 3.33 6.96
CA ASP A 233 22.24 3.22 8.05
C ASP A 233 21.89 4.13 9.25
N GLU A 234 21.08 5.16 9.05
CA GLU A 234 20.60 6.08 10.07
C GLU A 234 19.42 5.51 10.89
N LEU A 235 18.70 4.52 10.34
CA LEU A 235 17.58 3.88 11.03
C LEU A 235 18.09 3.22 12.32
N ASP A 236 17.35 3.39 13.41
CA ASP A 236 17.60 2.67 14.65
C ASP A 236 17.31 1.17 14.52
N GLU A 237 17.66 0.41 15.55
CA GLU A 237 17.49 -1.05 15.57
C GLU A 237 16.01 -1.45 15.39
N GLU A 238 15.10 -0.74 16.04
CA GLU A 238 13.67 -1.05 16.02
C GLU A 238 13.07 -0.81 14.63
N ASN A 239 13.36 0.33 14.01
CA ASN A 239 12.92 0.69 12.67
C ASN A 239 13.50 -0.25 11.61
N LEU A 240 14.77 -0.65 11.72
CA LEU A 240 15.34 -1.68 10.84
C LEU A 240 14.62 -3.01 10.96
N LYS A 241 14.28 -3.46 12.17
CA LYS A 241 13.54 -4.70 12.38
C LYS A 241 12.14 -4.63 11.77
N LYS A 242 11.43 -3.52 11.99
CA LYS A 242 10.10 -3.30 11.40
C LYS A 242 10.17 -3.31 9.86
N LEU A 243 11.13 -2.59 9.28
CA LEU A 243 11.33 -2.56 7.83
C LEU A 243 11.63 -3.96 7.26
N ILE A 244 12.49 -4.74 7.92
CA ILE A 244 12.78 -6.13 7.56
C ILE A 244 11.49 -6.97 7.53
N LEU A 245 10.68 -6.89 8.59
CA LEU A 245 9.45 -7.68 8.69
C LEU A 245 8.42 -7.27 7.63
N ILE A 246 8.25 -5.96 7.38
CA ILE A 246 7.35 -5.45 6.34
C ILE A 246 7.81 -5.95 4.97
N MET A 247 9.08 -5.75 4.61
CA MET A 247 9.59 -6.11 3.28
C MET A 247 9.62 -7.62 3.05
N PHE A 248 9.84 -8.41 4.09
CA PHE A 248 9.84 -9.87 4.00
C PHE A 248 8.43 -10.44 3.82
N TYR A 249 7.49 -10.07 4.70
CA TYR A 249 6.17 -10.69 4.73
C TYR A 249 5.22 -10.11 3.70
N SER A 250 5.17 -8.77 3.58
CA SER A 250 4.25 -8.10 2.65
C SER A 250 4.72 -8.15 1.21
N PHE A 251 6.00 -7.89 0.97
CA PHE A 251 6.50 -7.65 -0.39
C PHE A 251 7.46 -8.71 -0.93
N LYS A 252 7.90 -9.65 -0.09
CA LYS A 252 8.80 -10.77 -0.49
C LYS A 252 10.09 -10.28 -1.16
N SER A 253 10.56 -9.10 -0.79
CA SER A 253 11.78 -8.46 -1.32
C SER A 253 13.01 -9.02 -0.62
N TYR A 254 13.35 -10.28 -0.90
CA TYR A 254 14.35 -11.04 -0.15
C TYR A 254 15.78 -10.50 -0.29
N ASP A 255 16.14 -9.93 -1.42
CA ASP A 255 17.42 -9.29 -1.65
C ASP A 255 17.58 -7.99 -0.86
N PHE A 256 16.56 -7.16 -0.83
CA PHE A 256 16.55 -5.96 0.00
C PHE A 256 16.56 -6.30 1.49
N VAL A 257 15.83 -7.33 1.89
CA VAL A 257 15.87 -7.85 3.27
C VAL A 257 17.25 -8.37 3.63
N ASP A 258 18.01 -9.02 2.71
CA ASP A 258 19.39 -9.45 2.95
C ASP A 258 20.29 -8.25 3.29
N LEU A 259 20.15 -7.15 2.56
CA LEU A 259 20.83 -5.89 2.85
C LEU A 259 20.45 -5.36 4.25
N LEU A 260 19.16 -5.25 4.55
CA LEU A 260 18.68 -4.73 5.83
C LEU A 260 19.16 -5.58 7.02
N VAL A 261 19.13 -6.92 6.88
CA VAL A 261 19.63 -7.85 7.90
C VAL A 261 21.13 -7.69 8.10
N SER A 262 21.90 -7.46 7.03
CA SER A 262 23.34 -7.19 7.16
C SER A 262 23.60 -5.89 7.95
N LYS A 263 22.81 -4.85 7.72
CA LYS A 263 22.89 -3.59 8.49
C LYS A 263 22.51 -3.78 9.96
N LEU A 264 21.46 -4.56 10.21
CA LEU A 264 21.04 -4.91 11.58
C LEU A 264 22.12 -5.70 12.32
N GLU A 265 22.78 -6.66 11.65
CA GLU A 265 23.88 -7.44 12.21
C GLU A 265 25.05 -6.55 12.64
N VAL A 266 25.46 -5.60 11.79
CA VAL A 266 26.51 -4.63 12.11
C VAL A 266 26.14 -3.77 13.32
N LYS A 267 24.89 -3.28 13.38
CA LYS A 267 24.40 -2.42 14.46
C LYS A 267 24.29 -3.14 15.80
N THR A 268 23.87 -4.40 15.80
CA THR A 268 23.59 -5.18 17.03
C THR A 268 24.72 -6.12 17.44
N LYS A 269 25.66 -6.40 16.55
CA LYS A 269 26.75 -7.41 16.70
C LYS A 269 26.22 -8.83 16.94
N LYS A 270 25.00 -9.15 16.43
CA LYS A 270 24.38 -10.48 16.51
C LYS A 270 24.42 -11.14 15.15
N ASN A 271 24.55 -12.47 15.10
CA ASN A 271 24.58 -13.22 13.84
C ASN A 271 23.16 -13.45 13.30
N TYR A 272 22.66 -12.54 12.49
CA TYR A 272 21.36 -12.65 11.83
C TYR A 272 21.45 -13.07 10.35
N LEU A 273 22.53 -12.67 9.66
CA LEU A 273 22.61 -12.79 8.20
C LEU A 273 22.67 -14.24 7.74
N ASN A 274 23.45 -15.08 8.43
CA ASN A 274 23.52 -16.50 8.10
C ASN A 274 22.17 -17.20 8.32
N GLN A 275 21.51 -16.92 9.46
CA GLN A 275 20.17 -17.45 9.76
C GLN A 275 19.15 -17.06 8.70
N TYR A 276 19.17 -15.79 8.26
CA TYR A 276 18.32 -15.29 7.21
C TYR A 276 18.57 -15.99 5.86
N ARG A 277 19.84 -16.11 5.44
CA ARG A 277 20.20 -16.75 4.17
C ARG A 277 19.84 -18.22 4.13
N ASP A 278 19.98 -18.93 5.23
CA ASP A 278 19.54 -20.34 5.32
C ASP A 278 18.01 -20.45 5.25
N LEU A 279 17.27 -19.51 5.86
CA LEU A 279 15.83 -19.43 5.70
C LEU A 279 15.43 -19.23 4.24
N VAL A 280 16.05 -18.26 3.53
CA VAL A 280 15.73 -17.98 2.12
C VAL A 280 16.07 -19.15 1.19
N LYS A 281 17.20 -19.84 1.41
CA LYS A 281 17.51 -21.07 0.67
C LYS A 281 16.41 -22.12 0.82
N THR A 282 15.90 -22.31 2.02
CA THR A 282 14.81 -23.25 2.29
C THR A 282 13.51 -22.84 1.57
N LEU A 283 13.20 -21.53 1.51
CA LEU A 283 12.04 -21.02 0.79
C LEU A 283 12.17 -21.19 -0.73
N LYS A 284 13.35 -20.94 -1.28
CA LYS A 284 13.63 -21.10 -2.72
C LYS A 284 13.54 -22.56 -3.17
N MET A 285 14.07 -23.48 -2.39
CA MET A 285 13.98 -24.92 -2.71
C MET A 285 12.55 -25.46 -2.73
N GLN A 286 11.58 -24.73 -2.18
CA GLN A 286 10.17 -25.16 -2.14
C GLN A 286 9.27 -24.46 -3.18
N LYS A 287 9.70 -23.38 -3.83
CA LYS A 287 8.81 -22.54 -4.65
C LYS A 287 9.32 -22.14 -6.04
N LEU A 288 10.57 -22.36 -6.35
CA LEU A 288 11.18 -21.81 -7.57
C LEU A 288 11.69 -22.86 -8.55
N TYR A 289 11.34 -24.12 -8.33
CA TYR A 289 11.59 -25.21 -9.27
C TYR A 289 10.36 -26.06 -9.43
#